data_de5a82152baf515015a29d9e1153b4e4
#
_entry.id   de5a82152baf515015a29d9e1153b4e4
#
_cell.length_a   1.000
_cell.length_b   1.000
_cell.length_c   1.000
_cell.angle_alpha   90.00
_cell.angle_beta   90.00
_cell.angle_gamma   90.00
#
_symmetry.space_group_name_H-M   'P 1'
#
loop_
_entity.id
_entity.type
_entity.pdbx_description
1 polymer ?
#
loop_
_entity_poly.entity_id
_entity_poly.type
_entity_poly.pdbx_seq_one_letter_code
_entity_poly.pdbx_strand_id
1 'polypeptide(L)'
;MLQRILVDTGPLVALASPRDEHHARCVEQLRFIRPPLLTCWPVLTEAAWLLRARPDSVDVLLASLRDGLLALLPMDAFSAAPIASLLQKYRKLGVQLADAALVYLAEREQIDTIFTLDRRDFAVYRTIPRSGGGNRAGRRLKIVPA
;
A
#
# COMPACT_ATOMS: atom_id res chain seq x y z
N MET A 1 10.56 10.46 -12.96
CA MET A 1 9.45 9.58 -12.59
C MET A 1 9.77 8.84 -11.30
N LEU A 2 8.80 8.74 -10.44
CA LEU A 2 8.91 7.98 -9.20
C LEU A 2 9.01 6.48 -9.50
N GLN A 3 9.87 5.78 -8.76
CA GLN A 3 10.09 4.34 -8.90
C GLN A 3 9.96 3.65 -7.54
N ARG A 4 9.58 2.38 -7.55
CA ARG A 4 9.41 1.57 -6.35
C ARG A 4 8.46 2.24 -5.34
N ILE A 5 7.22 2.39 -5.76
CA ILE A 5 6.17 3.02 -4.98
C ILE A 5 5.23 1.93 -4.46
N LEU A 6 4.97 1.93 -3.15
CA LEU A 6 3.89 1.11 -2.59
C LEU A 6 2.54 1.74 -2.94
N VAL A 7 1.54 0.92 -3.18
CA VAL A 7 0.17 1.40 -3.40
C VAL A 7 -0.78 0.80 -2.37
N ASP A 8 -1.57 1.66 -1.76
CA ASP A 8 -2.60 1.33 -0.79
C ASP A 8 -3.94 1.01 -1.47
N THR A 9 -4.89 0.55 -0.69
CA THR A 9 -6.22 0.12 -1.12
C THR A 9 -7.01 1.24 -1.82
N GLY A 10 -7.01 2.46 -1.25
CA GLY A 10 -7.80 3.58 -1.78
C GLY A 10 -7.53 3.88 -3.25
N PRO A 11 -6.26 4.11 -3.63
CA PRO A 11 -5.93 4.32 -5.04
C PRO A 11 -6.26 3.14 -5.94
N LEU A 12 -6.11 1.90 -5.48
CA LEU A 12 -6.47 0.72 -6.28
C LEU A 12 -7.96 0.69 -6.59
N VAL A 13 -8.79 0.96 -5.59
CA VAL A 13 -10.25 1.06 -5.77
C VAL A 13 -10.59 2.18 -6.74
N ALA A 14 -9.99 3.35 -6.57
CA ALA A 14 -10.24 4.51 -7.42
C ALA A 14 -9.82 4.26 -8.87
N LEU A 15 -8.68 3.62 -9.10
CA LEU A 15 -8.19 3.29 -10.44
C LEU A 15 -9.07 2.23 -11.13
N ALA A 16 -9.54 1.24 -10.37
CA ALA A 16 -10.35 0.16 -10.91
C ALA A 16 -11.82 0.55 -11.14
N SER A 17 -12.28 1.65 -10.56
CA SER A 17 -13.66 2.12 -10.64
C SER A 17 -13.73 3.53 -11.25
N PRO A 18 -14.03 3.67 -12.56
CA PRO A 18 -14.09 4.98 -13.20
C PRO A 18 -15.11 5.96 -12.58
N ARG A 19 -16.07 5.46 -11.81
CA ARG A 19 -17.07 6.29 -11.12
C ARG A 19 -16.64 6.76 -9.74
N ASP A 20 -15.49 6.30 -9.25
CA ASP A 20 -14.96 6.75 -7.96
C ASP A 20 -14.60 8.23 -8.02
N GLU A 21 -14.91 8.97 -6.96
CA GLU A 21 -14.65 10.42 -6.89
C GLU A 21 -13.16 10.77 -7.02
N HIS A 22 -12.28 9.85 -6.65
CA HIS A 22 -10.83 10.04 -6.72
C HIS A 22 -10.20 9.44 -7.98
N HIS A 23 -11.00 8.92 -8.91
CA HIS A 23 -10.49 8.24 -10.10
C HIS A 23 -9.56 9.14 -10.93
N ALA A 24 -10.03 10.32 -11.29
CA ALA A 24 -9.25 11.25 -12.13
C ALA A 24 -7.93 11.65 -11.46
N ARG A 25 -7.96 11.91 -10.17
CA ARG A 25 -6.76 12.27 -9.39
C ARG A 25 -5.75 11.13 -9.36
N CYS A 26 -6.21 9.92 -9.18
CA CYS A 26 -5.33 8.74 -9.16
C CYS A 26 -4.76 8.43 -10.55
N VAL A 27 -5.57 8.57 -11.61
CA VAL A 27 -5.08 8.42 -12.99
C VAL A 27 -4.01 9.45 -13.29
N GLU A 28 -4.21 10.71 -12.90
CA GLU A 28 -3.21 11.76 -13.08
C GLU A 28 -1.91 11.43 -12.34
N GLN A 29 -2.00 10.90 -11.13
CA GLN A 29 -0.81 10.52 -10.35
C GLN A 29 0.01 9.44 -11.07
N LEU A 30 -0.63 8.51 -11.78
CA LEU A 30 0.06 7.45 -12.50
C LEU A 30 1.04 7.98 -13.54
N ARG A 31 0.82 9.18 -14.08
CA ARG A 31 1.73 9.79 -15.05
C ARG A 31 3.12 10.05 -14.48
N PHE A 32 3.23 10.15 -13.17
CA PHE A 32 4.49 10.44 -12.48
C PHE A 32 5.13 9.20 -11.86
N ILE A 33 4.52 8.03 -12.05
CA ILE A 33 5.00 6.77 -11.47
C ILE A 33 5.37 5.81 -12.59
N ARG A 34 6.57 5.25 -12.49
CA ARG A 34 6.99 4.18 -13.38
C ARG A 34 6.46 2.84 -12.84
N PRO A 35 5.65 2.10 -13.64
CA PRO A 35 5.18 0.79 -13.22
C PRO A 35 6.33 -0.21 -13.07
N PRO A 36 6.13 -1.28 -12.28
CA PRO A 36 4.90 -1.61 -11.55
C PRO A 36 4.77 -0.83 -10.25
N LEU A 37 3.52 -0.58 -9.84
CA LEU A 37 3.20 -0.24 -8.46
C LEU A 37 3.33 -1.49 -7.60
N LEU A 38 3.87 -1.36 -6.39
CA LEU A 38 4.15 -2.50 -5.51
C LEU A 38 3.07 -2.61 -4.44
N THR A 39 2.56 -3.80 -4.23
CA THR A 39 1.48 -4.04 -3.26
C THR A 39 1.60 -5.44 -2.66
N CYS A 40 0.58 -5.90 -1.96
CA CYS A 40 0.54 -7.20 -1.31
C CYS A 40 -0.89 -7.75 -1.27
N TRP A 41 -1.04 -9.05 -1.01
CA TRP A 41 -2.35 -9.69 -0.96
C TRP A 41 -3.33 -9.06 0.03
N PRO A 42 -2.93 -8.68 1.25
CA PRO A 42 -3.89 -8.00 2.16
C PRO A 42 -4.52 -6.75 1.55
N VAL A 43 -3.76 -5.95 0.82
CA VAL A 43 -4.26 -4.75 0.13
C VAL A 43 -5.23 -5.14 -0.98
N LEU A 44 -4.87 -6.13 -1.81
CA LEU A 44 -5.74 -6.61 -2.88
C LEU A 44 -7.03 -7.20 -2.33
N THR A 45 -6.97 -7.92 -1.22
CA THR A 45 -8.13 -8.51 -0.55
C THR A 45 -9.10 -7.41 -0.10
N GLU A 46 -8.59 -6.36 0.53
CA GLU A 46 -9.40 -5.22 0.95
C GLU A 46 -10.01 -4.49 -0.26
N ALA A 47 -9.22 -4.25 -1.29
CA ALA A 47 -9.71 -3.62 -2.52
C ALA A 47 -10.82 -4.44 -3.18
N ALA A 48 -10.64 -5.74 -3.30
CA ALA A 48 -11.64 -6.64 -3.87
C ALA A 48 -12.93 -6.64 -3.05
N TRP A 49 -12.83 -6.60 -1.73
CA TRP A 49 -13.98 -6.48 -0.84
C TRP A 49 -14.75 -5.18 -1.08
N LEU A 50 -14.05 -4.06 -1.16
CA LEU A 50 -14.67 -2.75 -1.43
C LEU A 50 -15.31 -2.69 -2.82
N LEU A 51 -14.79 -3.42 -3.78
CA LEU A 51 -15.29 -3.49 -5.15
C LEU A 51 -16.28 -4.65 -5.38
N ARG A 52 -16.69 -5.37 -4.34
CA ARG A 52 -17.47 -6.62 -4.49
C ARG A 52 -18.79 -6.45 -5.25
N ALA A 53 -19.37 -5.26 -5.23
CA ALA A 53 -20.59 -4.95 -5.99
C ALA A 53 -20.31 -4.70 -7.48
N ARG A 54 -19.04 -4.69 -7.88
CA ARG A 54 -18.59 -4.42 -9.25
C ARG A 54 -17.58 -5.48 -9.69
N PRO A 55 -18.03 -6.69 -10.04
CA PRO A 55 -17.11 -7.79 -10.40
C PRO A 55 -16.13 -7.44 -11.52
N ASP A 56 -16.57 -6.63 -12.50
CA ASP A 56 -15.68 -6.20 -13.59
C ASP A 56 -14.51 -5.37 -13.08
N SER A 57 -14.69 -4.57 -12.03
CA SER A 57 -13.61 -3.79 -11.42
C SER A 57 -12.63 -4.71 -10.68
N VAL A 58 -13.11 -5.77 -10.06
CA VAL A 58 -12.23 -6.79 -9.45
C VAL A 58 -11.40 -7.47 -10.53
N ASP A 59 -12.00 -7.81 -11.66
CA ASP A 59 -11.28 -8.40 -12.79
C ASP A 59 -10.18 -7.47 -13.32
N VAL A 60 -10.47 -6.17 -13.43
CA VAL A 60 -9.47 -5.15 -13.82
C VAL A 60 -8.31 -5.13 -12.82
N LEU A 61 -8.61 -5.17 -11.53
CA LEU A 61 -7.59 -5.18 -10.47
C LEU A 61 -6.65 -6.38 -10.63
N LEU A 62 -7.19 -7.57 -10.82
CA LEU A 62 -6.39 -8.79 -10.98
C LEU A 62 -5.63 -8.81 -12.31
N ALA A 63 -6.25 -8.32 -13.39
CA ALA A 63 -5.58 -8.20 -14.67
C ALA A 63 -4.38 -7.25 -14.62
N SER A 64 -4.41 -6.25 -13.75
CA SER A 64 -3.29 -5.32 -13.55
C SER A 64 -2.02 -6.02 -13.07
N LEU A 65 -2.14 -7.11 -12.32
CA LEU A 65 -1.00 -7.94 -11.93
C LEU A 65 -0.40 -8.68 -13.14
N ARG A 66 -1.25 -9.25 -13.98
CA ARG A 66 -0.83 -9.94 -15.19
C ARG A 66 -0.18 -9.00 -16.20
N ASP A 67 -0.72 -7.80 -16.32
CA ASP A 67 -0.31 -6.82 -17.33
C ASP A 67 0.88 -5.95 -16.89
N GLY A 68 1.39 -6.13 -15.67
CA GLY A 68 2.60 -5.47 -15.20
C GLY A 68 2.39 -4.08 -14.61
N LEU A 69 1.14 -3.64 -14.42
CA LEU A 69 0.87 -2.38 -13.70
C LEU A 69 1.10 -2.53 -12.20
N LEU A 70 0.76 -3.68 -11.67
CA LEU A 70 0.97 -4.04 -10.27
C LEU A 70 1.93 -5.20 -10.15
N ALA A 71 2.71 -5.23 -9.07
CA ALA A 71 3.52 -6.37 -8.69
C ALA A 71 3.34 -6.65 -7.20
N LEU A 72 3.30 -7.92 -6.86
CA LEU A 72 3.15 -8.37 -5.48
C LEU A 72 4.52 -8.50 -4.81
N LEU A 73 4.65 -7.94 -3.63
CA LEU A 73 5.76 -8.20 -2.72
C LEU A 73 5.40 -9.43 -1.88
N PRO A 74 6.26 -10.45 -1.84
CA PRO A 74 5.95 -11.67 -1.12
C PRO A 74 5.97 -11.47 0.40
N MET A 75 5.10 -12.20 1.08
CA MET A 75 5.07 -12.30 2.53
C MET A 75 4.85 -13.77 2.90
N ASP A 76 5.36 -14.15 4.07
CA ASP A 76 5.25 -15.51 4.59
C ASP A 76 4.96 -15.48 6.10
N ALA A 77 5.05 -16.63 6.75
CA ALA A 77 4.78 -16.74 8.19
C ALA A 77 5.74 -15.89 9.04
N PHE A 78 6.97 -15.64 8.57
CA PHE A 78 7.92 -14.79 9.30
C PHE A 78 7.53 -13.32 9.29
N SER A 79 6.66 -12.91 8.39
CA SER A 79 6.13 -11.55 8.35
C SER A 79 5.13 -11.28 9.49
N ALA A 80 4.58 -12.32 10.09
CA ALA A 80 3.50 -12.20 11.08
C ALA A 80 3.91 -11.43 12.33
N ALA A 81 5.08 -11.72 12.91
CA ALA A 81 5.53 -11.07 14.15
C ALA A 81 5.77 -9.56 13.97
N PRO A 82 6.53 -9.08 12.97
CA PRO A 82 6.69 -7.63 12.78
C PRO A 82 5.39 -6.93 12.42
N ILE A 83 4.48 -7.56 11.66
CA ILE A 83 3.17 -6.99 11.36
C ILE A 83 2.34 -6.90 12.64
N ALA A 84 2.34 -7.93 13.49
CA ALA A 84 1.64 -7.90 14.77
C ALA A 84 2.13 -6.75 15.67
N SER A 85 3.44 -6.48 15.68
CA SER A 85 4.01 -5.36 16.42
C SER A 85 3.47 -4.02 15.95
N LEU A 86 3.31 -3.83 14.64
CA LEU A 86 2.72 -2.62 14.06
C LEU A 86 1.24 -2.50 14.43
N LEU A 87 0.49 -3.59 14.38
CA LEU A 87 -0.91 -3.59 14.77
C LEU A 87 -1.09 -3.20 16.25
N GLN A 88 -0.22 -3.68 17.13
CA GLN A 88 -0.24 -3.32 18.55
C GLN A 88 0.12 -1.86 18.76
N LYS A 89 1.18 -1.38 18.10
CA LYS A 89 1.66 0.00 18.22
C LYS A 89 0.61 1.04 17.82
N TYR A 90 -0.12 0.77 16.75
CA TYR A 90 -1.09 1.73 16.18
C TYR A 90 -2.55 1.32 16.41
N ARG A 91 -2.81 0.47 17.39
CA ARG A 91 -4.15 -0.04 17.66
C ARG A 91 -5.17 1.08 17.89
N LYS A 92 -4.78 2.15 18.58
CA LYS A 92 -5.67 3.28 18.88
C LYS A 92 -6.06 4.07 17.62
N LEU A 93 -5.28 4.00 16.56
CA LEU A 93 -5.58 4.62 15.27
C LEU A 93 -6.50 3.77 14.40
N GLY A 94 -6.84 2.56 14.85
CA GLY A 94 -7.65 1.65 14.04
C GLY A 94 -6.90 1.05 12.87
N VAL A 95 -5.57 0.91 12.98
CA VAL A 95 -4.74 0.31 11.93
C VAL A 95 -5.27 -1.06 11.53
N GLN A 96 -5.36 -1.32 10.23
CA GLN A 96 -5.79 -2.60 9.69
C GLN A 96 -4.60 -3.40 9.18
N LEU A 97 -4.84 -4.69 8.92
CA LEU A 97 -3.79 -5.60 8.46
C LEU A 97 -3.12 -5.10 7.18
N ALA A 98 -3.90 -4.57 6.23
CA ALA A 98 -3.36 -4.04 4.98
C ALA A 98 -2.39 -2.87 5.23
N ASP A 99 -2.75 -1.93 6.12
CA ASP A 99 -1.88 -0.80 6.46
C ASP A 99 -0.58 -1.28 7.10
N ALA A 100 -0.69 -2.15 8.09
CA ALA A 100 0.47 -2.69 8.79
C ALA A 100 1.38 -3.50 7.84
N ALA A 101 0.79 -4.25 6.92
CA ALA A 101 1.55 -4.98 5.90
C ALA A 101 2.36 -4.03 5.01
N LEU A 102 1.78 -2.91 4.58
CA LEU A 102 2.48 -1.93 3.75
C LEU A 102 3.62 -1.26 4.52
N VAL A 103 3.41 -0.87 5.77
CA VAL A 103 4.46 -0.27 6.61
C VAL A 103 5.61 -1.27 6.83
N TYR A 104 5.29 -2.53 7.10
CA TYR A 104 6.28 -3.60 7.22
C TYR A 104 7.09 -3.77 5.92
N LEU A 105 6.41 -3.82 4.78
CA LEU A 105 7.05 -3.99 3.48
C LEU A 105 7.94 -2.78 3.13
N ALA A 106 7.53 -1.58 3.50
CA ALA A 106 8.34 -0.38 3.31
C ALA A 106 9.70 -0.51 3.96
N GLU A 107 9.76 -1.05 5.19
CA GLU A 107 11.03 -1.27 5.86
C GLU A 107 11.80 -2.43 5.25
N ARG A 108 11.17 -3.56 5.02
CA ARG A 108 11.84 -4.74 4.46
C ARG A 108 12.47 -4.46 3.09
N GLU A 109 11.75 -3.75 2.24
CA GLU A 109 12.16 -3.46 0.86
C GLU A 109 12.86 -2.10 0.70
N GLN A 110 13.02 -1.35 1.80
CA GLN A 110 13.61 -0.01 1.79
C GLN A 110 12.91 0.90 0.77
N ILE A 111 11.59 0.93 0.83
CA ILE A 111 10.74 1.78 -0.01
C ILE A 111 10.36 3.02 0.80
N ASP A 112 10.49 4.20 0.18
CA ASP A 112 10.30 5.47 0.86
C ASP A 112 8.97 6.14 0.57
N THR A 113 8.25 5.69 -0.46
CA THR A 113 7.08 6.40 -0.98
C THR A 113 5.87 5.48 -1.06
N ILE A 114 4.72 6.00 -0.67
CA ILE A 114 3.44 5.30 -0.76
C ILE A 114 2.42 6.15 -1.51
N PHE A 115 1.69 5.50 -2.42
CA PHE A 115 0.52 6.06 -3.09
C PHE A 115 -0.70 5.69 -2.26
N THR A 116 -1.27 6.67 -1.56
CA THR A 116 -2.43 6.49 -0.70
C THR A 116 -3.32 7.72 -0.72
N LEU A 117 -4.60 7.51 -0.48
CA LEU A 117 -5.57 8.58 -0.23
C LEU A 117 -5.76 8.83 1.27
N ASP A 118 -5.24 7.95 2.11
CA ASP A 118 -5.26 8.07 3.56
C ASP A 118 -4.02 8.80 4.08
N ARG A 119 -4.00 10.10 3.87
CA ARG A 119 -2.86 10.95 4.26
C ARG A 119 -2.71 11.06 5.77
N ARG A 120 -3.82 11.04 6.50
CA ARG A 120 -3.84 11.24 7.95
C ARG A 120 -3.10 10.14 8.67
N ASP A 121 -3.45 8.88 8.41
CA ASP A 121 -2.88 7.75 9.13
C ASP A 121 -1.45 7.46 8.66
N PHE A 122 -1.18 7.49 7.36
CA PHE A 122 0.17 7.27 6.84
C PHE A 122 1.15 8.39 7.21
N ALA A 123 0.68 9.58 7.55
CA ALA A 123 1.54 10.62 8.13
C ALA A 123 2.02 10.28 9.54
N VAL A 124 1.29 9.42 10.26
CA VAL A 124 1.61 9.01 11.64
C VAL A 124 2.45 7.73 11.65
N TYR A 125 2.15 6.75 10.79
CA TYR A 125 2.86 5.47 10.78
C TYR A 125 4.36 5.65 10.57
N ARG A 126 5.14 4.83 11.29
CA ARG A 126 6.59 4.74 11.18
C ARG A 126 6.99 3.30 10.98
N THR A 127 7.97 3.07 10.15
CA THR A 127 8.56 1.74 10.02
C THR A 127 9.20 1.33 11.34
N ILE A 128 9.28 0.01 11.58
CA ILE A 128 10.03 -0.53 12.72
C ILE A 128 11.37 -1.02 12.17
N PRO A 129 12.50 -0.42 12.59
CA PRO A 129 13.82 -0.85 12.12
C PRO A 129 14.11 -2.31 12.47
N ARG A 130 14.88 -2.99 11.60
CA ARG A 130 15.31 -4.36 11.86
C ARG A 130 16.26 -4.39 13.06
N SER A 131 16.09 -5.40 13.91
CA SER A 131 17.00 -5.67 15.02
C SER A 131 18.40 -6.00 14.47
N GLY A 132 19.46 -5.36 15.03
CA GLY A 132 20.86 -5.62 14.70
C GLY A 132 21.55 -4.57 13.85
N GLY A 133 20.88 -3.56 13.40
CA GLY A 133 21.40 -2.51 12.52
C GLY A 133 21.58 -1.14 13.17
N GLY A 134 22.12 -1.04 14.37
CA GLY A 134 22.39 0.25 15.01
C GLY A 134 21.14 1.00 15.44
N ASN A 135 21.31 2.22 15.92
CA ASN A 135 20.27 3.06 16.51
C ASN A 135 19.44 3.76 15.42
N ARG A 136 18.70 3.00 14.59
CA ARG A 136 17.85 3.56 13.55
C ARG A 136 16.46 3.88 14.08
N ALA A 137 16.05 5.16 13.97
CA ALA A 137 14.68 5.55 14.20
C ALA A 137 13.78 5.00 13.08
N GLY A 138 12.50 4.76 13.38
CA GLY A 138 11.51 4.42 12.37
C GLY A 138 11.36 5.56 11.36
N ARG A 139 11.12 5.20 10.10
CA ARG A 139 11.00 6.16 9.00
C ARG A 139 9.56 6.52 8.73
N ARG A 140 9.35 7.78 8.31
CA ARG A 140 8.09 8.23 7.74
C ARG A 140 8.12 7.99 6.23
N LEU A 141 7.00 7.56 5.67
CA LEU A 141 6.86 7.42 4.23
C LEU A 141 6.44 8.75 3.59
N LYS A 142 6.99 9.03 2.42
CA LYS A 142 6.52 10.12 1.57
C LYS A 142 5.19 9.70 0.94
N ILE A 143 4.20 10.57 1.04
CA ILE A 143 2.85 10.30 0.56
C ILE A 143 2.62 10.98 -0.78
N VAL A 144 2.11 10.23 -1.75
CA VAL A 144 1.64 10.75 -3.04
C VAL A 144 0.19 10.32 -3.25
N PRO A 145 -0.64 11.11 -3.91
CA PRO A 145 -0.36 12.45 -4.40
C PRO A 145 -0.16 13.45 -3.26
N ALA A 146 0.62 14.48 -3.55
CA ALA A 146 0.93 15.52 -2.56
C ALA A 146 -0.30 16.35 -2.19
#